data_8180bbd425b93ae6250bc3635b318c6c
#
_entry.id   8180bbd425b93ae6250bc3635b318c6c
#
_cell.length_a   1.000
_cell.length_b   1.000
_cell.length_c   1.000
_cell.angle_alpha   90.00
_cell.angle_beta   90.00
_cell.angle_gamma   90.00
#
_symmetry.space_group_name_H-M   'P 1'
#
loop_
_entity.id
_entity.type
_entity.pdbx_description
1 polymer ?
#
loop_
_entity_poly.entity_id
_entity_poly.type
_entity_poly.pdbx_seq_one_letter_code
_entity_poly.pdbx_strand_id
1 'polypeptide(L)'
;MERQSGPKPPVSRTVENAFTKVKGDDPVVALTALKVETAEADNVAAEVSRLTEVEDVYLVTGDTDIFIKVRFPNYDELKDFLVHRLPMVRGIRETRTLLVVTAYKDGGETLRP
;
A
#
# COMPACT_ATOMS: atom_id res chain seq x y z
N MET A 1 -22.21 6.64 -9.71
CA MET A 1 -21.44 6.69 -9.96
C MET A 1 -20.64 6.76 -10.67
N GLU A 2 -20.86 6.97 -10.11
CA GLU A 2 -20.05 6.78 -10.58
C GLU A 2 -19.27 7.31 -10.87
N ARG A 3 -19.64 7.68 -10.74
CA ARG A 3 -18.80 8.00 -10.93
C ARG A 3 -18.11 7.94 -11.41
N GLN A 4 -18.44 7.96 -10.95
CA GLN A 4 -17.67 7.63 -11.36
C GLN A 4 -17.19 7.64 -12.05
N SER A 5 -17.81 7.98 -11.84
CA SER A 5 -17.26 7.68 -12.47
C SER A 5 -16.94 7.65 -13.16
N GLY A 6 -17.54 7.81 -13.17
CA GLY A 6 -17.28 7.47 -13.76
C GLY A 6 -16.97 7.22 -14.22
N PRO A 7 -17.41 7.30 -14.30
CA PRO A 7 -17.23 6.69 -14.50
C PRO A 7 -16.98 6.32 -14.41
N LYS A 8 -17.34 6.10 -13.98
CA LYS A 8 -16.92 5.57 -13.54
C LYS A 8 -16.27 5.38 -13.56
N PRO A 9 -16.47 5.33 -13.17
CA PRO A 9 -15.86 5.09 -12.75
C PRO A 9 -15.36 4.94 -12.64
N PRO A 10 -15.31 5.27 -12.72
CA PRO A 10 -14.83 4.45 -12.06
C PRO A 10 -15.18 4.47 -10.76
N VAL A 11 -16.00 4.98 -10.38
CA VAL A 11 -16.27 4.74 -9.16
C VAL A 11 -16.57 3.42 -8.83
N SER A 12 -17.15 2.86 -9.62
CA SER A 12 -17.42 1.56 -9.45
C SER A 12 -16.35 0.84 -8.91
N ARG A 13 -15.27 1.27 -9.08
CA ARG A 13 -14.18 0.59 -8.65
C ARG A 13 -14.19 0.24 -7.21
N THR A 14 -14.68 1.06 -6.33
CA THR A 14 -14.53 0.78 -4.94
C THR A 14 -15.32 -0.39 -4.43
N VAL A 15 -16.61 -0.42 -4.68
CA VAL A 15 -17.42 -1.54 -4.21
C VAL A 15 -17.08 -2.80 -4.97
N GLU A 16 -16.99 -2.67 -6.28
CA GLU A 16 -16.71 -3.85 -7.07
C GLU A 16 -15.35 -4.39 -6.83
N ASN A 17 -14.37 -3.53 -6.58
CA ASN A 17 -13.04 -4.02 -6.29
C ASN A 17 -12.98 -4.81 -5.01
N ALA A 18 -13.81 -4.47 -4.04
CA ALA A 18 -13.85 -5.24 -2.81
C ALA A 18 -14.25 -6.67 -3.11
N PHE A 19 -15.18 -6.88 -4.03
CA PHE A 19 -15.60 -8.22 -4.38
C PHE A 19 -14.65 -8.91 -5.34
N THR A 20 -14.11 -8.17 -6.30
CA THR A 20 -13.20 -8.79 -7.25
C THR A 20 -11.88 -9.15 -6.63
N LYS A 21 -11.47 -8.50 -5.56
CA LYS A 21 -10.29 -8.94 -4.83
C LYS A 21 -10.50 -10.32 -4.26
N VAL A 22 -11.72 -10.61 -3.84
CA VAL A 22 -12.04 -11.94 -3.37
C VAL A 22 -11.84 -12.93 -4.50
N LYS A 23 -12.11 -12.50 -5.73
CA LYS A 23 -11.90 -13.34 -6.90
C LYS A 23 -10.47 -13.33 -7.39
N GLY A 24 -9.63 -12.45 -6.86
CA GLY A 24 -8.23 -12.40 -7.26
C GLY A 24 -7.93 -11.59 -8.49
N ASP A 25 -8.91 -10.80 -8.99
CA ASP A 25 -8.75 -10.06 -10.23
C ASP A 25 -8.20 -8.66 -10.05
N ASP A 26 -8.44 -8.03 -8.92
CA ASP A 26 -8.06 -6.64 -8.70
C ASP A 26 -6.83 -6.52 -7.83
N PRO A 27 -6.12 -5.40 -7.97
CA PRO A 27 -4.94 -5.18 -7.16
C PRO A 27 -5.27 -5.16 -5.67
N VAL A 28 -4.31 -5.57 -4.90
CA VAL A 28 -4.37 -5.51 -3.45
C VAL A 28 -3.52 -4.34 -3.00
N VAL A 29 -4.11 -3.47 -2.17
CA VAL A 29 -3.41 -2.31 -1.64
C VAL A 29 -3.20 -2.50 -0.15
N ALA A 30 -2.01 -2.19 0.32
CA ALA A 30 -1.68 -2.30 1.73
C ALA A 30 -0.95 -1.06 2.22
N LEU A 31 -1.16 -0.74 3.48
CA LEU A 31 -0.46 0.34 4.16
C LEU A 31 0.43 -0.31 5.20
N THR A 32 1.72 -0.07 5.11
CA THR A 32 2.67 -0.74 5.99
C THR A 32 3.48 0.28 6.79
N ALA A 33 3.47 0.11 8.11
CA ALA A 33 4.26 0.92 9.01
C ALA A 33 5.57 0.19 9.28
N LEU A 34 6.67 0.92 9.19
CA LEU A 34 8.00 0.35 9.39
C LEU A 34 8.66 1.01 10.59
N LYS A 35 9.19 0.19 11.50
CA LYS A 35 10.11 0.68 12.50
C LYS A 35 11.51 0.36 12.02
N VAL A 36 12.40 1.34 12.10
CA VAL A 36 13.75 1.17 11.56
C VAL A 36 14.77 1.66 12.58
N GLU A 37 16.03 1.28 12.34
CA GLU A 37 17.14 1.86 13.10
C GLU A 37 17.21 3.35 12.77
N THR A 38 17.28 4.17 13.79
CA THR A 38 17.24 5.62 13.61
C THR A 38 18.30 6.09 12.59
N ALA A 39 19.49 5.56 12.70
CA ALA A 39 20.58 5.96 11.82
C ALA A 39 20.36 5.52 10.36
N GLU A 40 19.45 4.57 10.14
CA GLU A 40 19.20 4.04 8.81
C GLU A 40 17.92 4.57 8.18
N ALA A 41 17.20 5.45 8.89
CA ALA A 41 15.87 5.85 8.43
C ALA A 41 15.88 6.41 7.01
N ASP A 42 16.79 7.32 6.70
CA ASP A 42 16.83 7.90 5.37
C ASP A 42 17.23 6.86 4.32
N ASN A 43 18.16 5.97 4.67
CA ASN A 43 18.58 4.94 3.74
C ASN A 43 17.45 3.96 3.45
N VAL A 44 16.69 3.56 4.49
CA VAL A 44 15.55 2.67 4.30
C VAL A 44 14.50 3.34 3.44
N ALA A 45 14.17 4.59 3.73
CA ALA A 45 13.18 5.31 2.94
C ALA A 45 13.60 5.40 1.48
N ALA A 46 14.87 5.71 1.24
CA ALA A 46 15.38 5.81 -0.12
C ALA A 46 15.32 4.45 -0.84
N GLU A 47 15.68 3.39 -0.13
CA GLU A 47 15.68 2.06 -0.74
C GLU A 47 14.28 1.58 -1.07
N VAL A 48 13.33 1.69 -0.13
CA VAL A 48 11.97 1.23 -0.40
C VAL A 48 11.28 2.09 -1.46
N SER A 49 11.68 3.37 -1.59
CA SER A 49 11.06 4.23 -2.60
C SER A 49 11.42 3.82 -4.02
N ARG A 50 12.45 2.99 -4.19
CA ARG A 50 12.83 2.52 -5.53
C ARG A 50 12.11 1.26 -5.95
N LEU A 51 11.35 0.64 -5.03
CA LEU A 51 10.62 -0.58 -5.35
C LEU A 51 9.38 -0.22 -6.15
N THR A 52 9.18 -0.91 -7.26
CA THR A 52 8.12 -0.57 -8.21
C THR A 52 6.74 -0.63 -7.59
N GLU A 53 6.53 -1.58 -6.70
CA GLU A 53 5.21 -1.79 -6.09
C GLU A 53 4.91 -0.78 -4.98
N VAL A 54 5.89 0.01 -4.57
CA VAL A 54 5.69 1.00 -3.51
C VAL A 54 5.26 2.31 -4.16
N GLU A 55 4.06 2.76 -3.82
CA GLU A 55 3.50 3.98 -4.40
C GLU A 55 3.86 5.22 -3.62
N ASP A 56 3.89 5.11 -2.29
CA ASP A 56 4.15 6.26 -1.43
C ASP A 56 5.07 5.86 -0.31
N VAL A 57 5.96 6.76 0.08
CA VAL A 57 6.88 6.55 1.19
C VAL A 57 6.93 7.85 1.99
N TYR A 58 6.65 7.77 3.28
CA TYR A 58 6.68 8.93 4.17
C TYR A 58 7.51 8.65 5.41
N LEU A 59 8.36 9.59 5.77
CA LEU A 59 9.01 9.55 7.06
C LEU A 59 8.05 10.26 8.02
N VAL A 60 7.71 9.61 9.10
CA VAL A 60 6.65 10.11 9.99
C VAL A 60 7.15 10.14 11.44
N THR A 61 6.38 10.82 12.29
CA THR A 61 6.67 10.85 13.73
C THR A 61 5.65 9.96 14.43
N GLY A 62 5.98 9.53 15.65
CA GLY A 62 5.09 8.71 16.46
C GLY A 62 5.68 7.34 16.70
N ASP A 63 4.81 6.35 16.78
CA ASP A 63 5.23 4.98 17.09
C ASP A 63 5.88 4.26 15.92
N THR A 64 5.77 4.81 14.73
CA THR A 64 6.40 4.24 13.56
C THR A 64 7.31 5.28 12.93
N ASP A 65 8.25 4.85 12.12
CA ASP A 65 9.23 5.75 11.54
C ASP A 65 8.95 6.04 10.07
N ILE A 66 8.52 5.02 9.32
CA ILE A 66 8.23 5.16 7.89
C ILE A 66 6.89 4.51 7.63
N PHE A 67 6.11 5.15 6.76
CA PHE A 67 4.81 4.62 6.38
C PHE A 67 4.79 4.51 4.86
N ILE A 68 4.46 3.34 4.34
CA ILE A 68 4.46 3.13 2.90
C ILE A 68 3.11 2.60 2.43
N LYS A 69 2.79 2.89 1.17
CA LYS A 69 1.63 2.34 0.51
C LYS A 69 2.13 1.48 -0.64
N VAL A 70 1.65 0.26 -0.71
CA VAL A 70 2.07 -0.68 -1.75
C VAL A 70 0.87 -1.21 -2.49
N ARG A 71 1.09 -1.60 -3.75
CA ARG A 71 0.03 -2.13 -4.60
C ARG A 71 0.56 -3.36 -5.34
N PHE A 72 -0.17 -4.46 -5.24
CA PHE A 72 0.23 -5.72 -5.87
C PHE A 72 -0.92 -6.28 -6.69
N PRO A 73 -0.62 -7.04 -7.74
CA PRO A 73 -1.68 -7.61 -8.56
C PRO A 73 -2.52 -8.64 -7.83
N ASN A 74 -1.97 -9.29 -6.80
CA ASN A 74 -2.73 -10.27 -6.05
C ASN A 74 -2.13 -10.42 -4.65
N TYR A 75 -2.86 -11.15 -3.82
CA TYR A 75 -2.47 -11.30 -2.44
C TYR A 75 -1.18 -12.10 -2.27
N ASP A 76 -0.96 -13.11 -3.11
CA ASP A 76 0.24 -13.92 -2.99
C ASP A 76 1.51 -13.10 -3.22
N GLU A 77 1.46 -12.15 -4.16
CA GLU A 77 2.61 -11.30 -4.40
C GLU A 77 2.83 -10.30 -3.28
N LEU A 78 1.75 -9.80 -2.69
CA LEU A 78 1.87 -8.95 -1.51
C LEU A 78 2.52 -9.74 -0.37
N LYS A 79 2.07 -10.96 -0.16
CA LYS A 79 2.63 -11.80 0.90
C LYS A 79 4.11 -12.06 0.67
N ASP A 80 4.48 -12.35 -0.56
CA ASP A 80 5.89 -12.56 -0.90
C ASP A 80 6.73 -11.32 -0.59
N PHE A 81 6.22 -10.15 -0.94
CA PHE A 81 6.90 -8.90 -0.67
C PHE A 81 7.10 -8.71 0.85
N LEU A 82 6.05 -8.91 1.63
CA LEU A 82 6.10 -8.66 3.06
C LEU A 82 6.98 -9.67 3.80
N VAL A 83 7.02 -10.89 3.32
CA VAL A 83 7.73 -11.97 4.02
C VAL A 83 9.17 -12.12 3.53
N HIS A 84 9.41 -11.91 2.23
CA HIS A 84 10.70 -12.25 1.64
C HIS A 84 11.49 -11.05 1.12
N ARG A 85 10.83 -9.99 0.67
CA ARG A 85 11.55 -8.88 0.06
C ARG A 85 11.75 -7.71 0.99
N LEU A 86 10.68 -7.26 1.64
CA LEU A 86 10.77 -6.13 2.55
C LEU A 86 11.75 -6.38 3.70
N PRO A 87 11.75 -7.56 4.33
CA PRO A 87 12.68 -7.79 5.44
C PRO A 87 14.15 -7.81 5.03
N MET A 88 14.44 -7.89 3.73
CA MET A 88 15.83 -7.86 3.26
C MET A 88 16.39 -6.45 3.23
N VAL A 89 15.56 -5.44 3.39
CA VAL A 89 16.03 -4.07 3.42
C VAL A 89 16.70 -3.85 4.77
N ARG A 90 17.98 -3.47 4.72
CA ARG A 90 18.76 -3.29 5.93
C ARG A 90 18.23 -2.14 6.75
N GLY A 91 18.09 -2.35 8.04
CA GLY A 91 17.64 -1.30 8.96
C GLY A 91 16.19 -1.44 9.41
N ILE A 92 15.40 -2.26 8.72
CA ILE A 92 14.03 -2.48 9.12
C ILE A 92 14.01 -3.42 10.32
N ARG A 93 13.32 -3.02 11.37
CA ARG A 93 13.23 -3.80 12.61
C ARG A 93 11.89 -4.49 12.77
N GLU A 94 10.82 -3.81 12.42
CA GLU A 94 9.47 -4.36 12.53
C GLU A 94 8.61 -3.78 11.44
N THR A 95 7.62 -4.55 11.02
CA THR A 95 6.62 -4.06 10.08
C THR A 95 5.24 -4.39 10.60
N ARG A 96 4.28 -3.53 10.26
CA ARG A 96 2.88 -3.75 10.58
C ARG A 96 2.09 -3.37 9.35
N THR A 97 1.30 -4.30 8.82
CA THR A 97 0.59 -4.08 7.56
C THR A 97 -0.91 -4.09 7.76
N LEU A 98 -1.57 -3.13 7.14
CA LEU A 98 -3.01 -3.04 7.09
C LEU A 98 -3.45 -3.21 5.64
N LEU A 99 -4.37 -4.12 5.39
CA LEU A 99 -4.92 -4.27 4.05
C LEU A 99 -6.05 -3.27 3.87
N VAL A 100 -6.06 -2.61 2.71
CA VAL A 100 -7.14 -1.69 2.38
C VAL A 100 -8.34 -2.53 1.93
N VAL A 101 -9.43 -2.42 2.67
CA VAL A 101 -10.64 -3.15 2.33
C VAL A 101 -11.43 -2.39 1.27
N THR A 102 -11.59 -1.09 1.46
CA THR A 102 -12.33 -0.23 0.55
C THR A 102 -11.68 1.13 0.55
N ALA A 103 -11.43 1.67 -0.63
CA ALA A 103 -10.91 3.02 -0.76
C ALA A 103 -12.05 3.97 -1.11
N TYR A 104 -12.21 5.03 -0.33
CA TYR A 104 -13.18 6.07 -0.62
C TYR A 104 -12.54 7.22 -1.37
N LYS A 105 -11.27 7.42 -1.15
CA LYS A 105 -10.51 8.46 -1.82
C LYS A 105 -9.09 7.94 -1.95
N ASP A 106 -8.51 8.08 -3.11
CA ASP A 106 -7.19 7.54 -3.35
C ASP A 106 -6.46 8.47 -4.32
N GLY A 107 -5.23 8.84 -3.94
CA GLY A 107 -4.45 9.76 -4.75
C GLY A 107 -5.12 11.12 -4.91
N GLY A 108 -5.90 11.52 -3.93
CA GLY A 108 -6.63 12.79 -4.00
C GLY A 108 -7.94 12.72 -4.75
N GLU A 109 -8.27 11.56 -5.29
CA GLU A 109 -9.47 11.37 -6.10
C GLU A 109 -10.55 10.66 -5.30
N THR A 110 -11.75 11.22 -5.27
CA THR A 110 -12.88 10.60 -4.59
C THR A 110 -13.43 9.48 -5.45
N LEU A 111 -13.50 8.29 -4.88
CA LEU A 111 -13.90 7.09 -5.59
C LEU A 111 -15.34 6.70 -5.35
N ARG A 112 -15.94 7.20 -4.27
CA ARG A 112 -17.32 6.85 -3.92
C ARG A 112 -18.09 8.13 -3.64
N PRO A 113 -19.34 8.15 -4.02
CA PRO A 113 -20.20 9.32 -3.76
C PRO A 113 -20.42 9.50 -2.27
#